data_207d9ba7252d9792de2a0fbaa3c8107e
#
_entry.id   207d9ba7252d9792de2a0fbaa3c8107e
#
_cell.length_a   1.000
_cell.length_b   1.000
_cell.length_c   1.000
_cell.angle_alpha   90.00
_cell.angle_beta   90.00
_cell.angle_gamma   90.00
#
_symmetry.space_group_name_H-M   'P 1'
#
loop_
_entity.id
_entity.type
_entity.pdbx_description
1 polymer ?
#
loop_
_entity_poly.entity_id
_entity_poly.type
_entity_poly.pdbx_seq_one_letter_code
_entity_poly.pdbx_strand_id
1 'polypeptide(L)'
;NESIIFALNSVLVMRKLLLYVLLLLLPTTTFAGSNTEQLRQKLDKLLAQRNSLINAKYKDIKRLKKYLTANGNAINHLQTYEQLYEEYYVFQFDSAMTYLDKGIQLSRQIKNSYYYNTNVIRKAELLSIGGLYSEAVYEIEQVDTTLLDRPQHFEYYFSLFRIYTYWADFCNDKTYTPTYRERAKNYLKKAMPYCDETDKSYEYYCGEYAVFVLNNHMEARAHYLKAIKQLPSSSRYYAMACFALSGNYGSEGDTEKQEEYL
;
A
#
# COMPACT_ATOMS: atom_id res chain seq x y z
N ASN A 1 12.13 17.35 77.72
CA ASN A 1 12.29 18.13 76.47
C ASN A 1 12.71 17.28 75.23
N GLU A 2 13.40 16.16 75.42
CA GLU A 2 13.85 15.30 74.27
C GLU A 2 12.70 14.53 73.62
N SER A 3 11.72 14.07 74.37
CA SER A 3 10.53 13.33 73.81
C SER A 3 9.65 14.21 72.94
N ILE A 4 9.56 15.52 73.20
CA ILE A 4 8.78 16.46 72.37
C ILE A 4 9.49 16.77 71.07
N ILE A 5 10.83 16.87 71.07
CA ILE A 5 11.64 17.09 69.87
C ILE A 5 11.60 15.87 68.96
N PHE A 6 11.59 14.65 69.52
CA PHE A 6 11.47 13.40 68.75
C PHE A 6 10.07 13.27 68.08
N ALA A 7 9.00 13.62 68.79
CA ALA A 7 7.64 13.62 68.27
C ALA A 7 7.46 14.67 67.14
N LEU A 8 8.06 15.86 67.27
CA LEU A 8 8.04 16.89 66.24
C LEU A 8 8.81 16.46 64.96
N ASN A 9 9.94 15.84 65.11
CA ASN A 9 10.74 15.33 63.97
C ASN A 9 10.01 14.18 63.21
N SER A 10 9.35 13.26 63.92
CA SER A 10 8.58 12.20 63.30
C SER A 10 7.36 12.72 62.53
N VAL A 11 6.66 13.74 63.04
CA VAL A 11 5.57 14.40 62.32
C VAL A 11 6.07 15.14 61.08
N LEU A 12 7.24 15.76 61.15
CA LEU A 12 7.87 16.45 59.98
C LEU A 12 8.29 15.49 58.88
N VAL A 13 8.83 14.32 59.29
CA VAL A 13 9.21 13.24 58.35
C VAL A 13 7.96 12.64 57.70
N MET A 14 6.89 12.37 58.48
CA MET A 14 5.63 11.88 57.91
C MET A 14 5.00 12.88 56.96
N ARG A 15 5.00 14.16 57.22
CA ARG A 15 4.51 15.20 56.31
C ARG A 15 5.30 15.26 55.02
N LYS A 16 6.63 15.14 55.09
CA LYS A 16 7.46 15.06 53.88
C LYS A 16 7.16 13.80 53.06
N LEU A 17 7.00 12.64 53.71
CA LEU A 17 6.65 11.40 53.06
C LEU A 17 5.28 11.49 52.38
N LEU A 18 4.29 12.08 53.04
CA LEU A 18 2.95 12.30 52.46
C LEU A 18 2.97 13.23 51.25
N LEU A 19 3.82 14.29 51.29
CA LEU A 19 4.03 15.18 50.13
C LEU A 19 4.66 14.47 48.94
N TYR A 20 5.64 13.56 49.17
CA TYR A 20 6.27 12.76 48.12
C TYR A 20 5.24 11.76 47.53
N VAL A 21 4.40 11.12 48.36
CA VAL A 21 3.35 10.22 47.88
C VAL A 21 2.28 10.99 47.10
N LEU A 22 1.94 12.20 47.52
CA LEU A 22 1.00 13.07 46.79
C LEU A 22 1.58 13.53 45.43
N LEU A 23 2.88 13.81 45.36
CA LEU A 23 3.60 14.15 44.13
C LEU A 23 3.65 12.95 43.17
N LEU A 24 3.76 11.72 43.66
CA LEU A 24 3.74 10.49 42.85
C LEU A 24 2.31 10.13 42.38
N LEU A 25 1.27 10.66 43.01
CA LEU A 25 -0.14 10.48 42.64
C LEU A 25 -0.66 11.57 41.68
N LEU A 26 0.17 12.57 41.31
CA LEU A 26 -0.21 13.48 40.23
C LEU A 26 -0.30 12.66 38.93
N PRO A 27 -1.47 12.63 38.29
CA PRO A 27 -1.58 11.95 37.01
C PRO A 27 -0.57 12.64 36.08
N THR A 28 0.43 11.90 35.63
CA THR A 28 1.19 12.30 34.45
C THR A 28 0.20 12.29 33.28
N THR A 29 -0.49 13.42 33.11
CA THR A 29 -1.22 13.66 31.86
C THR A 29 -0.16 13.69 30.76
N THR A 30 0.10 12.53 30.19
CA THR A 30 0.93 12.38 29.03
C THR A 30 0.28 13.23 27.93
N PHE A 31 1.00 14.23 27.45
CA PHE A 31 0.63 15.11 26.33
C PHE A 31 0.46 14.32 24.99
N ALA A 32 0.56 13.00 25.01
CA ALA A 32 0.31 12.10 23.87
C ALA A 32 -1.15 12.13 23.39
N GLY A 33 -2.11 12.63 24.21
CA GLY A 33 -3.54 12.59 23.87
C GLY A 33 -3.98 13.56 22.78
N SER A 34 -3.23 14.63 22.48
CA SER A 34 -3.75 15.66 21.56
C SER A 34 -3.55 15.28 20.08
N ASN A 35 -2.46 14.63 19.74
CA ASN A 35 -2.19 14.23 18.35
C ASN A 35 -3.09 13.04 17.93
N THR A 36 -3.21 12.03 18.78
CA THR A 36 -4.06 10.86 18.55
C THR A 36 -5.54 11.26 18.44
N GLU A 37 -6.02 12.19 19.25
CA GLU A 37 -7.39 12.69 19.16
C GLU A 37 -7.65 13.50 17.89
N GLN A 38 -6.69 14.29 17.42
CA GLN A 38 -6.78 15.00 16.14
C GLN A 38 -6.79 14.04 14.95
N LEU A 39 -5.95 12.99 14.99
CA LEU A 39 -5.94 11.94 13.97
C LEU A 39 -7.25 11.16 13.95
N ARG A 40 -7.81 10.82 15.11
CA ARG A 40 -9.12 10.18 15.23
C ARG A 40 -10.23 11.03 14.63
N GLN A 41 -10.27 12.33 14.94
CA GLN A 41 -11.26 13.26 14.37
C GLN A 41 -11.10 13.41 12.85
N LYS A 42 -9.87 13.38 12.32
CA LYS A 42 -9.59 13.38 10.89
C LYS A 42 -10.11 12.09 10.24
N LEU A 43 -9.86 10.94 10.85
CA LEU A 43 -10.39 9.64 10.41
C LEU A 43 -11.92 9.63 10.39
N ASP A 44 -12.57 10.08 11.47
CA ASP A 44 -14.03 10.14 11.55
C ASP A 44 -14.64 11.03 10.46
N LYS A 45 -14.00 12.15 10.14
CA LYS A 45 -14.42 13.02 9.02
C LYS A 45 -14.28 12.31 7.67
N LEU A 46 -13.22 11.54 7.45
CA LEU A 46 -13.03 10.76 6.21
C LEU A 46 -14.06 9.62 6.13
N LEU A 47 -14.32 8.93 7.23
CA LEU A 47 -15.34 7.88 7.29
C LEU A 47 -16.75 8.41 7.02
N ALA A 48 -17.06 9.62 7.48
CA ALA A 48 -18.34 10.28 7.17
C ALA A 48 -18.52 10.55 5.66
N GLN A 49 -17.43 10.72 4.90
CA GLN A 49 -17.48 10.93 3.45
C GLN A 49 -17.59 9.61 2.65
N ARG A 50 -17.43 8.44 3.31
CA ARG A 50 -17.36 7.12 2.65
C ARG A 50 -18.52 6.89 1.69
N ASN A 51 -19.76 7.16 2.12
CA ASN A 51 -20.93 6.91 1.28
C ASN A 51 -20.97 7.83 0.05
N SER A 52 -20.54 9.08 0.18
CA SER A 52 -20.42 10.01 -0.95
C SER A 52 -19.39 9.55 -1.96
N LEU A 53 -18.22 9.09 -1.51
CA LEU A 53 -17.17 8.55 -2.35
C LEU A 53 -17.60 7.27 -3.08
N ILE A 54 -18.27 6.37 -2.37
CA ILE A 54 -18.83 5.13 -2.96
C ILE A 54 -19.86 5.48 -4.04
N ASN A 55 -20.77 6.41 -3.78
CA ASN A 55 -21.77 6.84 -4.75
C ASN A 55 -21.15 7.49 -5.99
N ALA A 56 -20.11 8.32 -5.82
CA ALA A 56 -19.36 8.89 -6.94
C ALA A 56 -18.74 7.79 -7.80
N LYS A 57 -18.10 6.80 -7.16
CA LYS A 57 -17.51 5.65 -7.85
C LYS A 57 -18.53 4.85 -8.65
N TYR A 58 -19.69 4.54 -8.06
CA TYR A 58 -20.78 3.88 -8.79
C TYR A 58 -21.33 4.69 -9.97
N LYS A 59 -21.32 6.02 -9.87
CA LYS A 59 -21.71 6.90 -10.97
C LYS A 59 -20.73 6.78 -12.15
N ASP A 60 -19.43 6.75 -11.88
CA ASP A 60 -18.40 6.59 -12.91
C ASP A 60 -18.47 5.18 -13.54
N ILE A 61 -18.60 4.13 -12.74
CA ILE A 61 -18.82 2.76 -13.22
C ILE A 61 -20.07 2.69 -14.12
N LYS A 62 -21.18 3.30 -13.72
CA LYS A 62 -22.42 3.32 -14.52
C LYS A 62 -22.23 4.02 -15.86
N ARG A 63 -21.44 5.12 -15.87
CA ARG A 63 -21.08 5.83 -17.09
C ARG A 63 -20.26 4.94 -18.03
N LEU A 64 -19.23 4.28 -17.53
CA LEU A 64 -18.39 3.37 -18.31
C LEU A 64 -19.18 2.19 -18.87
N LYS A 65 -20.09 1.59 -18.08
CA LYS A 65 -20.95 0.50 -18.56
C LYS A 65 -21.87 0.91 -19.71
N LYS A 66 -22.29 2.17 -19.79
CA LYS A 66 -23.07 2.68 -20.92
C LYS A 66 -22.27 2.69 -22.23
N TYR A 67 -20.96 2.88 -22.19
CA TYR A 67 -20.13 2.81 -23.40
C TYR A 67 -20.08 1.40 -23.99
N LEU A 68 -20.19 0.36 -23.16
CA LEU A 68 -20.22 -1.04 -23.65
C LEU A 68 -21.50 -1.41 -24.39
N THR A 69 -22.60 -0.70 -24.13
CA THR A 69 -23.89 -0.93 -24.81
C THR A 69 -24.04 -0.11 -26.11
N ALA A 70 -23.20 0.93 -26.27
CA ALA A 70 -23.10 1.64 -27.54
C ALA A 70 -22.27 0.80 -28.52
N ASN A 71 -22.64 0.79 -29.82
CA ASN A 71 -21.92 0.06 -30.87
C ASN A 71 -20.49 0.58 -31.01
N GLY A 72 -19.57 0.04 -30.21
CA GLY A 72 -18.13 0.30 -30.23
C GLY A 72 -17.38 -0.80 -30.97
N ASN A 73 -16.20 -0.47 -31.52
CA ASN A 73 -15.28 -1.48 -32.01
C ASN A 73 -14.62 -2.25 -30.84
N ALA A 74 -13.98 -3.38 -31.13
CA ALA A 74 -13.37 -4.24 -30.14
C ALA A 74 -12.29 -3.50 -29.30
N ILE A 75 -11.54 -2.58 -29.88
CA ILE A 75 -10.51 -1.80 -29.16
C ILE A 75 -11.16 -0.87 -28.14
N ASN A 76 -12.27 -0.19 -28.50
CA ASN A 76 -13.01 0.65 -27.55
C ASN A 76 -13.56 -0.16 -26.36
N HIS A 77 -14.02 -1.41 -26.63
CA HIS A 77 -14.44 -2.30 -25.56
C HIS A 77 -13.28 -2.70 -24.64
N LEU A 78 -12.11 -3.04 -25.19
CA LEU A 78 -10.91 -3.34 -24.41
C LEU A 78 -10.50 -2.17 -23.51
N GLN A 79 -10.45 -0.96 -24.06
CA GLN A 79 -10.17 0.26 -23.28
C GLN A 79 -11.20 0.50 -22.18
N THR A 80 -12.48 0.22 -22.46
CA THR A 80 -13.53 0.35 -21.44
C THR A 80 -13.42 -0.74 -20.35
N TYR A 81 -13.01 -1.97 -20.70
CA TYR A 81 -12.74 -3.02 -19.72
C TYR A 81 -11.56 -2.65 -18.82
N GLU A 82 -10.49 -2.06 -19.36
CA GLU A 82 -9.37 -1.55 -18.55
C GLU A 82 -9.87 -0.48 -17.56
N GLN A 83 -10.62 0.51 -18.01
CA GLN A 83 -11.16 1.55 -17.13
C GLN A 83 -12.09 0.96 -16.05
N LEU A 84 -12.92 -0.01 -16.39
CA LEU A 84 -13.78 -0.70 -15.42
C LEU A 84 -12.98 -1.55 -14.43
N TYR A 85 -11.91 -2.19 -14.89
CA TYR A 85 -10.98 -2.87 -14.02
C TYR A 85 -10.35 -1.90 -13.00
N GLU A 86 -9.84 -0.75 -13.43
CA GLU A 86 -9.25 0.26 -12.53
C GLU A 86 -10.26 0.78 -11.51
N GLU A 87 -11.52 0.97 -11.90
CA GLU A 87 -12.58 1.36 -10.97
C GLU A 87 -12.89 0.29 -9.92
N TYR A 88 -12.82 -0.99 -10.29
CA TYR A 88 -13.12 -2.11 -9.39
C TYR A 88 -11.93 -2.66 -8.63
N TYR A 89 -10.71 -2.44 -9.08
CA TYR A 89 -9.47 -3.06 -8.60
C TYR A 89 -9.30 -3.08 -7.07
N VAL A 90 -9.52 -1.95 -6.40
CA VAL A 90 -9.43 -1.83 -4.92
C VAL A 90 -10.81 -1.84 -4.24
N PHE A 91 -11.87 -2.10 -4.98
CA PHE A 91 -13.24 -1.92 -4.51
C PHE A 91 -14.05 -3.21 -4.50
N GLN A 92 -14.00 -3.98 -5.58
CA GLN A 92 -14.75 -5.25 -5.73
C GLN A 92 -13.94 -6.25 -6.57
N PHE A 93 -13.33 -7.21 -5.91
CA PHE A 93 -12.48 -8.23 -6.54
C PHE A 93 -13.16 -8.96 -7.69
N ASP A 94 -14.37 -9.53 -7.48
CA ASP A 94 -15.09 -10.31 -8.50
C ASP A 94 -15.42 -9.48 -9.73
N SER A 95 -15.76 -8.22 -9.53
CA SER A 95 -16.05 -7.31 -10.64
C SER A 95 -14.80 -6.96 -11.43
N ALA A 96 -13.67 -6.70 -10.76
CA ALA A 96 -12.38 -6.47 -11.39
C ALA A 96 -11.97 -7.70 -12.21
N MET A 97 -12.04 -8.89 -11.63
CA MET A 97 -11.76 -10.17 -12.30
C MET A 97 -12.62 -10.36 -13.55
N THR A 98 -13.92 -10.06 -13.45
CA THR A 98 -14.86 -10.17 -14.59
C THR A 98 -14.41 -9.34 -15.79
N TYR A 99 -13.90 -8.11 -15.59
CA TYR A 99 -13.46 -7.25 -16.69
C TYR A 99 -12.11 -7.64 -17.25
N LEU A 100 -11.21 -8.18 -16.43
CA LEU A 100 -9.97 -8.79 -16.91
C LEU A 100 -10.25 -10.02 -17.79
N ASP A 101 -11.12 -10.92 -17.35
CA ASP A 101 -11.49 -12.12 -18.14
C ASP A 101 -12.15 -11.74 -19.48
N LYS A 102 -13.03 -10.72 -19.49
CA LYS A 102 -13.59 -10.18 -20.74
C LYS A 102 -12.50 -9.58 -21.64
N GLY A 103 -11.55 -8.86 -21.07
CA GLY A 103 -10.40 -8.31 -21.78
C GLY A 103 -9.53 -9.40 -22.41
N ILE A 104 -9.21 -10.45 -21.65
CA ILE A 104 -8.46 -11.62 -22.12
C ILE A 104 -9.20 -12.32 -23.26
N GLN A 105 -10.50 -12.59 -23.08
CA GLN A 105 -11.30 -13.26 -24.10
C GLN A 105 -11.36 -12.46 -25.40
N LEU A 106 -11.67 -11.15 -25.31
CA LEU A 106 -11.80 -10.29 -26.50
C LEU A 106 -10.45 -10.11 -27.21
N SER A 107 -9.37 -9.88 -26.45
CA SER A 107 -8.02 -9.74 -27.04
C SER A 107 -7.56 -11.00 -27.76
N ARG A 108 -7.90 -12.20 -27.25
CA ARG A 108 -7.66 -13.48 -27.95
C ARG A 108 -8.47 -13.56 -29.25
N GLN A 109 -9.73 -13.18 -29.24
CA GLN A 109 -10.62 -13.22 -30.43
C GLN A 109 -10.08 -12.33 -31.57
N ILE A 110 -9.58 -11.14 -31.23
CA ILE A 110 -9.05 -10.19 -32.22
C ILE A 110 -7.54 -10.33 -32.43
N LYS A 111 -6.90 -11.32 -31.80
CA LYS A 111 -5.46 -11.61 -31.88
C LYS A 111 -4.57 -10.39 -31.50
N ASN A 112 -4.98 -9.65 -30.48
CA ASN A 112 -4.24 -8.50 -29.98
C ASN A 112 -3.40 -8.90 -28.77
N SER A 113 -2.09 -9.14 -28.99
CA SER A 113 -1.15 -9.57 -27.95
C SER A 113 -0.93 -8.52 -26.87
N TYR A 114 -0.97 -7.23 -27.23
CA TYR A 114 -0.79 -6.14 -26.27
C TYR A 114 -1.84 -6.19 -25.16
N TYR A 115 -3.13 -6.14 -25.53
CA TYR A 115 -4.20 -6.19 -24.53
C TYR A 115 -4.29 -7.55 -23.83
N TYR A 116 -3.96 -8.63 -24.53
CA TYR A 116 -3.90 -9.96 -23.93
C TYR A 116 -2.89 -9.99 -22.79
N ASN A 117 -1.63 -9.61 -23.04
CA ASN A 117 -0.56 -9.64 -22.06
C ASN A 117 -0.85 -8.68 -20.89
N THR A 118 -1.29 -7.45 -21.17
CA THR A 118 -1.67 -6.48 -20.13
C THR A 118 -2.74 -7.03 -19.18
N ASN A 119 -3.80 -7.63 -19.73
CA ASN A 119 -4.88 -8.17 -18.89
C ASN A 119 -4.43 -9.40 -18.08
N VAL A 120 -3.57 -10.27 -18.64
CA VAL A 120 -3.02 -11.43 -17.93
C VAL A 120 -2.11 -10.98 -16.78
N ILE A 121 -1.22 -10.01 -17.00
CA ILE A 121 -0.35 -9.44 -15.96
C ILE A 121 -1.20 -8.87 -14.81
N ARG A 122 -2.21 -8.06 -15.13
CA ARG A 122 -3.12 -7.45 -14.15
C ARG A 122 -3.96 -8.49 -13.42
N LYS A 123 -4.37 -9.58 -14.10
CA LYS A 123 -5.08 -10.69 -13.47
C LYS A 123 -4.21 -11.38 -12.43
N ALA A 124 -2.97 -11.65 -12.75
CA ALA A 124 -2.02 -12.24 -11.81
C ALA A 124 -1.80 -11.35 -10.59
N GLU A 125 -1.64 -10.04 -10.78
CA GLU A 125 -1.54 -9.09 -9.67
C GLU A 125 -2.80 -9.11 -8.79
N LEU A 126 -3.99 -9.07 -9.40
CA LEU A 126 -5.25 -9.12 -8.67
C LEU A 126 -5.41 -10.41 -7.86
N LEU A 127 -5.06 -11.57 -8.44
CA LEU A 127 -5.05 -12.85 -7.75
C LEU A 127 -4.14 -12.82 -6.51
N SER A 128 -2.96 -12.21 -6.62
CA SER A 128 -2.02 -12.11 -5.49
C SER A 128 -2.58 -11.27 -4.34
N ILE A 129 -3.33 -10.21 -4.65
CA ILE A 129 -4.02 -9.38 -3.65
C ILE A 129 -5.13 -10.19 -2.95
N GLY A 130 -5.78 -11.09 -3.69
CA GLY A 130 -6.73 -12.05 -3.13
C GLY A 130 -6.12 -13.22 -2.35
N GLY A 131 -4.77 -13.29 -2.24
CA GLY A 131 -4.07 -14.38 -1.56
C GLY A 131 -3.91 -15.66 -2.39
N LEU A 132 -4.27 -15.61 -3.68
CA LEU A 132 -4.20 -16.75 -4.62
C LEU A 132 -2.84 -16.74 -5.34
N TYR A 133 -1.77 -16.92 -4.57
CA TYR A 133 -0.39 -16.73 -5.07
C TYR A 133 0.04 -17.76 -6.11
N SER A 134 -0.33 -19.02 -5.93
CA SER A 134 -0.03 -20.09 -6.88
C SER A 134 -0.69 -19.84 -8.22
N GLU A 135 -1.95 -19.43 -8.20
CA GLU A 135 -2.74 -19.07 -9.36
C GLU A 135 -2.19 -17.80 -10.03
N ALA A 136 -1.75 -16.84 -9.23
CA ALA A 136 -1.11 -15.62 -9.74
C ALA A 136 0.16 -15.94 -10.54
N VAL A 137 1.03 -16.82 -10.02
CA VAL A 137 2.24 -17.26 -10.72
C VAL A 137 1.88 -18.03 -11.97
N TYR A 138 0.93 -18.95 -11.89
CA TYR A 138 0.47 -19.71 -13.06
C TYR A 138 -0.04 -18.81 -14.18
N GLU A 139 -0.86 -17.79 -13.85
CA GLU A 139 -1.39 -16.86 -14.85
C GLU A 139 -0.29 -16.00 -15.48
N ILE A 140 0.63 -15.43 -14.68
CA ILE A 140 1.67 -14.56 -15.23
C ILE A 140 2.68 -15.31 -16.10
N GLU A 141 2.90 -16.59 -15.86
CA GLU A 141 3.75 -17.46 -16.67
C GLU A 141 3.17 -17.74 -18.07
N GLN A 142 1.88 -17.45 -18.31
CA GLN A 142 1.26 -17.55 -19.63
C GLN A 142 1.65 -16.39 -20.56
N VAL A 143 2.32 -15.36 -20.05
CA VAL A 143 2.73 -14.18 -20.81
C VAL A 143 3.97 -14.51 -21.67
N ASP A 144 3.85 -14.31 -22.97
CA ASP A 144 5.02 -14.35 -23.87
C ASP A 144 5.80 -13.05 -23.74
N THR A 145 6.90 -13.12 -22.98
CA THR A 145 7.75 -11.95 -22.72
C THR A 145 8.44 -11.42 -23.97
N THR A 146 8.54 -12.18 -25.06
CA THR A 146 9.14 -11.71 -26.32
C THR A 146 8.25 -10.72 -27.06
N LEU A 147 6.94 -10.68 -26.72
CA LEU A 147 5.94 -9.80 -27.32
C LEU A 147 5.64 -8.55 -26.47
N LEU A 148 6.33 -8.39 -25.34
CA LEU A 148 6.12 -7.25 -24.46
C LEU A 148 6.85 -6.01 -25.00
N ASP A 149 6.17 -4.87 -24.94
CA ASP A 149 6.85 -3.57 -25.07
C ASP A 149 7.54 -3.16 -23.76
N ARG A 150 8.25 -2.02 -23.77
CA ARG A 150 9.01 -1.56 -22.60
C ARG A 150 8.13 -1.34 -21.36
N PRO A 151 6.98 -0.64 -21.41
CA PRO A 151 6.07 -0.52 -20.29
C PRO A 151 5.56 -1.86 -19.77
N GLN A 152 5.19 -2.78 -20.65
CA GLN A 152 4.71 -4.11 -20.27
C GLN A 152 5.80 -4.96 -19.62
N HIS A 153 7.08 -4.84 -20.03
CA HIS A 153 8.18 -5.49 -19.31
C HIS A 153 8.31 -4.98 -17.88
N PHE A 154 8.15 -3.67 -17.66
CA PHE A 154 8.13 -3.11 -16.32
C PHE A 154 6.97 -3.70 -15.50
N GLU A 155 5.74 -3.63 -16.02
CA GLU A 155 4.56 -4.17 -15.33
C GLU A 155 4.70 -5.66 -15.03
N TYR A 156 5.21 -6.46 -15.96
CA TYR A 156 5.44 -7.90 -15.79
C TYR A 156 6.39 -8.21 -14.62
N TYR A 157 7.58 -7.62 -14.63
CA TYR A 157 8.55 -7.87 -13.57
C TYR A 157 8.15 -7.24 -12.24
N PHE A 158 7.51 -6.07 -12.27
CA PHE A 158 7.03 -5.42 -11.05
C PHE A 158 5.85 -6.18 -10.41
N SER A 159 4.97 -6.75 -11.22
CA SER A 159 3.91 -7.64 -10.71
C SER A 159 4.48 -8.90 -10.08
N LEU A 160 5.48 -9.53 -10.69
CA LEU A 160 6.19 -10.67 -10.07
C LEU A 160 6.88 -10.28 -8.75
N PHE A 161 7.51 -9.10 -8.68
CA PHE A 161 8.03 -8.57 -7.42
C PHE A 161 6.94 -8.49 -6.35
N ARG A 162 5.78 -7.95 -6.68
CA ARG A 162 4.65 -7.80 -5.73
C ARG A 162 4.07 -9.14 -5.31
N ILE A 163 3.85 -10.06 -6.26
CA ILE A 163 3.35 -11.42 -5.98
C ILE A 163 4.25 -12.11 -4.94
N TYR A 164 5.57 -12.12 -5.17
CA TYR A 164 6.49 -12.79 -4.26
C TYR A 164 6.69 -12.04 -2.94
N THR A 165 6.55 -10.71 -2.91
CA THR A 165 6.57 -9.94 -1.66
C THR A 165 5.36 -10.29 -0.80
N TYR A 166 4.15 -10.27 -1.36
CA TYR A 166 2.92 -10.62 -0.63
C TYR A 166 2.93 -12.08 -0.18
N TRP A 167 3.44 -12.99 -1.03
CA TRP A 167 3.56 -14.40 -0.65
C TRP A 167 4.55 -14.60 0.51
N ALA A 168 5.68 -13.91 0.49
CA ALA A 168 6.64 -13.95 1.59
C ALA A 168 6.04 -13.45 2.90
N ASP A 169 5.29 -12.33 2.85
CA ASP A 169 4.65 -11.75 4.03
C ASP A 169 3.51 -12.64 4.56
N PHE A 170 2.76 -13.29 3.67
CA PHE A 170 1.72 -14.24 4.05
C PHE A 170 2.29 -15.50 4.72
N CYS A 171 3.33 -16.10 4.14
CA CYS A 171 3.95 -17.30 4.72
C CYS A 171 4.58 -17.02 6.08
N ASN A 172 5.32 -15.93 6.19
CA ASN A 172 6.01 -15.49 7.41
C ASN A 172 6.70 -16.63 8.19
N ASP A 173 7.37 -17.55 7.47
CA ASP A 173 8.02 -18.73 8.00
C ASP A 173 9.53 -18.73 7.70
N LYS A 174 10.29 -19.60 8.39
CA LYS A 174 11.75 -19.63 8.25
C LYS A 174 12.25 -20.32 6.97
N THR A 175 11.41 -21.09 6.31
CA THR A 175 11.79 -21.95 5.18
C THR A 175 11.52 -21.28 3.84
N TYR A 176 10.31 -20.81 3.62
CA TYR A 176 9.86 -20.28 2.32
C TYR A 176 10.02 -18.76 2.20
N THR A 177 9.79 -18.01 3.30
CA THR A 177 9.88 -16.55 3.29
C THR A 177 11.21 -16.03 2.72
N PRO A 178 12.40 -16.54 3.11
CA PRO A 178 13.66 -16.05 2.54
C PRO A 178 13.76 -16.29 1.04
N THR A 179 13.27 -17.43 0.56
CA THR A 179 13.28 -17.78 -0.88
C THR A 179 12.37 -16.81 -1.68
N TYR A 180 11.16 -16.54 -1.17
CA TYR A 180 10.24 -15.63 -1.84
C TYR A 180 10.73 -14.18 -1.81
N ARG A 181 11.33 -13.72 -0.72
CA ARG A 181 11.96 -12.40 -0.63
C ARG A 181 13.11 -12.24 -1.62
N GLU A 182 13.94 -13.27 -1.80
CA GLU A 182 15.03 -13.23 -2.79
C GLU A 182 14.47 -13.21 -4.24
N ARG A 183 13.41 -13.97 -4.52
CA ARG A 183 12.73 -13.90 -5.82
C ARG A 183 12.15 -12.51 -6.07
N ALA A 184 11.45 -11.92 -5.10
CA ALA A 184 10.91 -10.57 -5.18
C ALA A 184 12.02 -9.56 -5.50
N LYS A 185 13.11 -9.58 -4.74
CA LYS A 185 14.30 -8.72 -4.97
C LYS A 185 14.85 -8.84 -6.40
N ASN A 186 14.97 -10.07 -6.91
CA ASN A 186 15.49 -10.32 -8.24
C ASN A 186 14.54 -9.81 -9.33
N TYR A 187 13.21 -9.92 -9.14
CA TYR A 187 12.25 -9.37 -10.09
C TYR A 187 12.23 -7.84 -10.07
N LEU A 188 12.36 -7.21 -8.91
CA LEU A 188 12.48 -5.76 -8.83
C LEU A 188 13.75 -5.23 -9.55
N LYS A 189 14.89 -5.93 -9.40
CA LYS A 189 16.10 -5.61 -10.18
C LYS A 189 15.87 -5.71 -11.68
N LYS A 190 15.06 -6.67 -12.15
CA LYS A 190 14.72 -6.83 -13.57
C LYS A 190 13.73 -5.78 -14.05
N ALA A 191 12.85 -5.28 -13.19
CA ALA A 191 11.85 -4.27 -13.54
C ALA A 191 12.48 -2.89 -13.78
N MET A 192 13.37 -2.44 -12.91
CA MET A 192 13.88 -1.06 -12.91
C MET A 192 14.47 -0.57 -14.23
N PRO A 193 15.21 -1.37 -15.03
CA PRO A 193 15.71 -0.93 -16.36
C PRO A 193 14.60 -0.55 -17.35
N TYR A 194 13.38 -1.03 -17.14
CA TYR A 194 12.21 -0.73 -17.98
C TYR A 194 11.35 0.41 -17.41
N CYS A 195 11.62 0.84 -16.18
CA CYS A 195 10.86 1.92 -15.54
C CYS A 195 11.04 3.23 -16.34
N ASP A 196 9.96 3.98 -16.49
CA ASP A 196 9.97 5.29 -17.09
C ASP A 196 10.22 6.35 -16.00
N GLU A 197 11.34 7.06 -16.11
CA GLU A 197 11.73 8.11 -15.16
C GLU A 197 10.77 9.31 -15.18
N THR A 198 9.95 9.44 -16.22
CA THR A 198 8.91 10.48 -16.32
C THR A 198 7.57 10.05 -15.71
N ASP A 199 7.42 8.78 -15.31
CA ASP A 199 6.23 8.31 -14.62
C ASP A 199 6.09 9.01 -13.26
N LYS A 200 4.89 9.47 -12.96
CA LYS A 200 4.60 10.14 -11.68
C LYS A 200 4.88 9.26 -10.47
N SER A 201 4.82 7.94 -10.63
CA SER A 201 5.09 6.96 -9.58
C SER A 201 6.57 6.52 -9.53
N TYR A 202 7.43 7.09 -10.38
CA TYR A 202 8.85 6.72 -10.46
C TYR A 202 9.55 6.77 -9.09
N GLU A 203 9.33 7.84 -8.35
CA GLU A 203 9.91 8.00 -7.01
C GLU A 203 9.42 6.92 -6.03
N TYR A 204 8.17 6.46 -6.15
CA TYR A 204 7.69 5.33 -5.36
C TYR A 204 8.46 4.05 -5.71
N TYR A 205 8.67 3.76 -6.98
CA TYR A 205 9.42 2.58 -7.43
C TYR A 205 10.90 2.62 -6.99
N CYS A 206 11.52 3.80 -7.00
CA CYS A 206 12.87 3.99 -6.46
C CYS A 206 12.93 3.73 -4.95
N GLY A 207 11.89 4.14 -4.21
CA GLY A 207 11.77 3.82 -2.78
C GLY A 207 11.71 2.31 -2.52
N GLU A 208 10.89 1.59 -3.28
CA GLU A 208 10.83 0.12 -3.21
C GLU A 208 12.20 -0.51 -3.52
N TYR A 209 12.88 -0.03 -4.56
CA TYR A 209 14.21 -0.50 -4.90
C TYR A 209 15.24 -0.26 -3.79
N ALA A 210 15.20 0.90 -3.17
CA ALA A 210 16.08 1.24 -2.05
C ALA A 210 15.86 0.32 -0.84
N VAL A 211 14.59 -0.02 -0.51
CA VAL A 211 14.28 -0.97 0.58
C VAL A 211 14.71 -2.39 0.20
N PHE A 212 14.15 -2.93 -0.89
CA PHE A 212 14.24 -4.37 -1.16
C PHE A 212 15.57 -4.79 -1.79
N VAL A 213 16.23 -3.90 -2.53
CA VAL A 213 17.46 -4.23 -3.24
C VAL A 213 18.70 -3.68 -2.55
N LEU A 214 18.67 -2.40 -2.18
CA LEU A 214 19.82 -1.72 -1.55
C LEU A 214 19.86 -1.88 -0.04
N ASN A 215 18.75 -2.29 0.60
CA ASN A 215 18.58 -2.31 2.05
C ASN A 215 18.94 -0.95 2.69
N ASN A 216 18.55 0.13 2.02
CA ASN A 216 18.84 1.50 2.42
C ASN A 216 17.55 2.25 2.78
N HIS A 217 17.16 2.19 4.05
CA HIS A 217 15.93 2.79 4.55
C HIS A 217 15.93 4.33 4.49
N MET A 218 17.09 4.97 4.61
CA MET A 218 17.21 6.43 4.52
C MET A 218 16.95 6.92 3.09
N GLU A 219 17.53 6.26 2.11
CA GLU A 219 17.31 6.55 0.69
C GLU A 219 15.87 6.30 0.29
N ALA A 220 15.30 5.17 0.72
CA ALA A 220 13.90 4.84 0.50
C ALA A 220 12.97 5.93 1.02
N ARG A 221 13.21 6.42 2.23
CA ARG A 221 12.45 7.51 2.84
C ARG A 221 12.49 8.78 2.01
N ALA A 222 13.67 9.15 1.50
CA ALA A 222 13.81 10.32 0.65
C ALA A 222 12.96 10.21 -0.62
N HIS A 223 12.94 9.02 -1.24
CA HIS A 223 12.12 8.73 -2.42
C HIS A 223 10.61 8.72 -2.11
N TYR A 224 10.17 8.07 -1.03
CA TYR A 224 8.74 8.08 -0.66
C TYR A 224 8.24 9.49 -0.34
N LEU A 225 9.03 10.32 0.34
CA LEU A 225 8.68 11.72 0.61
C LEU A 225 8.55 12.55 -0.68
N LYS A 226 9.37 12.29 -1.70
CA LYS A 226 9.21 12.91 -3.03
C LYS A 226 7.95 12.40 -3.72
N ALA A 227 7.68 11.08 -3.68
CA ALA A 227 6.49 10.49 -4.27
C ALA A 227 5.21 11.13 -3.69
N ILE A 228 5.11 11.27 -2.36
CA ILE A 228 3.96 11.90 -1.69
C ILE A 228 3.77 13.36 -2.14
N LYS A 229 4.85 14.10 -2.40
CA LYS A 229 4.75 15.49 -2.88
C LYS A 229 4.30 15.61 -4.33
N GLN A 230 4.58 14.61 -5.16
CA GLN A 230 4.32 14.64 -6.61
C GLN A 230 2.99 13.98 -6.99
N LEU A 231 2.56 12.98 -6.22
CA LEU A 231 1.37 12.19 -6.50
C LEU A 231 0.11 12.90 -5.97
N PRO A 232 -1.01 12.84 -6.70
CA PRO A 232 -2.30 13.25 -6.16
C PRO A 232 -2.69 12.38 -4.96
N SER A 233 -3.28 12.97 -3.92
CA SER A 233 -3.72 12.24 -2.72
C SER A 233 -4.78 11.16 -3.01
N SER A 234 -5.46 11.24 -4.15
CA SER A 234 -6.40 10.21 -4.62
C SER A 234 -5.71 9.04 -5.34
N SER A 235 -4.40 9.13 -5.59
CA SER A 235 -3.64 8.07 -6.25
C SER A 235 -3.39 6.90 -5.32
N ARG A 236 -3.52 5.67 -5.84
CA ARG A 236 -3.12 4.45 -5.14
C ARG A 236 -1.65 4.49 -4.70
N TYR A 237 -0.77 4.96 -5.56
CA TYR A 237 0.66 5.05 -5.25
C TYR A 237 0.98 6.09 -4.18
N TYR A 238 0.16 7.14 -4.03
CA TYR A 238 0.24 8.03 -2.88
C TYR A 238 -0.01 7.27 -1.56
N ALA A 239 -1.10 6.52 -1.49
CA ALA A 239 -1.42 5.73 -0.31
C ALA A 239 -0.36 4.66 -0.02
N MET A 240 0.17 4.00 -1.06
CA MET A 240 1.25 3.02 -0.92
C MET A 240 2.55 3.67 -0.42
N ALA A 241 2.91 4.86 -0.90
CA ALA A 241 4.08 5.60 -0.43
C ALA A 241 3.92 6.03 1.05
N CYS A 242 2.73 6.48 1.45
CA CYS A 242 2.43 6.77 2.87
C CYS A 242 2.59 5.52 3.73
N PHE A 243 2.01 4.41 3.32
CA PHE A 243 2.10 3.13 4.05
C PHE A 243 3.55 2.64 4.17
N ALA A 244 4.32 2.68 3.07
CA ALA A 244 5.73 2.30 3.07
C ALA A 244 6.58 3.22 3.97
N LEU A 245 6.28 4.52 3.97
CA LEU A 245 6.95 5.50 4.81
C LEU A 245 6.62 5.28 6.30
N SER A 246 5.36 4.99 6.63
CA SER A 246 4.95 4.61 7.98
C SER A 246 5.70 3.36 8.47
N GLY A 247 5.78 2.31 7.66
CA GLY A 247 6.54 1.10 7.98
C GLY A 247 8.03 1.38 8.17
N ASN A 248 8.60 2.28 7.36
CA ASN A 248 10.00 2.69 7.45
C ASN A 248 10.31 3.41 8.78
N TYR A 249 9.47 4.36 9.20
CA TYR A 249 9.61 5.03 10.50
C TYR A 249 9.38 4.07 11.68
N GLY A 250 8.37 3.19 11.56
CA GLY A 250 8.08 2.18 12.59
C GLY A 250 9.24 1.22 12.83
N SER A 251 9.99 0.85 11.79
CA SER A 251 11.18 -0.01 11.92
C SER A 251 12.32 0.65 12.69
N GLU A 252 12.36 1.98 12.77
CA GLU A 252 13.32 2.77 13.54
C GLU A 252 12.78 3.16 14.93
N GLY A 253 11.54 2.81 15.26
CA GLY A 253 10.89 3.13 16.52
C GLY A 253 10.39 4.59 16.62
N ASP A 254 10.33 5.33 15.51
CA ASP A 254 9.73 6.67 15.44
C ASP A 254 8.19 6.54 15.28
N THR A 255 7.53 6.26 16.40
CA THR A 255 6.08 6.01 16.45
C THR A 255 5.27 7.26 16.09
N GLU A 256 5.76 8.46 16.39
CA GLU A 256 5.06 9.71 16.06
C GLU A 256 4.94 9.89 14.53
N LYS A 257 6.04 9.72 13.82
CA LYS A 257 6.03 9.79 12.36
C LYS A 257 5.36 8.59 11.72
N GLN A 258 5.45 7.41 12.34
CA GLN A 258 4.70 6.24 11.88
C GLN A 258 3.20 6.53 11.83
N GLU A 259 2.64 7.12 12.90
CA GLU A 259 1.21 7.49 12.99
C GLU A 259 0.84 8.63 12.03
N GLU A 260 1.75 9.56 11.74
CA GLU A 260 1.51 10.67 10.81
C GLU A 260 1.17 10.20 9.39
N TYR A 261 1.78 9.07 8.96
CA TYR A 261 1.66 8.53 7.60
C TYR A 261 0.70 7.34 7.48
N LEU A 262 0.08 6.90 8.57
CA LEU A 262 -1.00 5.91 8.57
C LEU A 262 -2.34 6.55 8.27
#